data_6039a04fdf541009039ec5486e4d7b41
#
_entry.id   6039a04fdf541009039ec5486e4d7b41
#
_cell.length_a   1.000
_cell.length_b   1.000
_cell.length_c   1.000
_cell.angle_alpha   90.00
_cell.angle_beta   90.00
_cell.angle_gamma   90.00
#
_symmetry.space_group_name_H-M   'P 1'
#
loop_
_entity.id
_entity.type
_entity.pdbx_description
1 polymer ?
#
loop_
_entity_poly.entity_id
_entity_poly.type
_entity_poly.pdbx_seq_one_letter_code
_entity_poly.pdbx_strand_id
1 'polypeptide(L)'
;MIHFITFKWNSDSYRIKYESHHVNILEAMVRRHYAGPMRFVCITDDPVGVTGETFPLWTDCAGLVNASGEHLPSCYRRLKLFDPQTQAALGIKPGDRLVSLDLDTVIAGDLTPLFDRPEPF
;
A
#
# COMPACT_ATOMS: atom_id res chain seq x y z
N MET A 1 -0.26 -1.70 -16.57
CA MET A 1 -0.04 -0.58 -15.61
C MET A 1 0.43 -1.17 -14.29
N ILE A 2 1.24 -0.43 -13.54
CA ILE A 2 1.65 -0.81 -12.18
C ILE A 2 0.89 0.06 -11.17
N HIS A 3 0.26 -0.61 -10.21
CA HIS A 3 -0.41 0.03 -9.08
C HIS A 3 0.49 -0.08 -7.84
N PHE A 4 1.06 1.04 -7.42
CA PHE A 4 1.78 1.13 -6.15
C PHE A 4 0.78 1.43 -5.04
N ILE A 5 0.69 0.57 -4.07
CA ILE A 5 -0.23 0.67 -2.94
C ILE A 5 0.57 0.84 -1.66
N THR A 6 0.21 1.83 -0.88
CA THR A 6 0.70 1.96 0.50
C THR A 6 -0.47 2.05 1.46
N PHE A 7 -0.20 1.78 2.73
CA PHE A 7 -1.19 1.85 3.79
C PHE A 7 -0.77 2.87 4.83
N LYS A 8 -1.71 3.71 5.25
CA LYS A 8 -1.52 4.62 6.37
C LYS A 8 -2.68 4.47 7.35
N TRP A 9 -2.42 3.89 8.50
CA TRP A 9 -3.29 3.93 9.67
C TRP A 9 -2.44 4.02 10.92
N ASN A 10 -3.00 4.57 11.98
CA ASN A 10 -2.34 4.69 13.26
C ASN A 10 -3.17 4.05 14.37
N SER A 11 -2.49 3.63 15.42
CA SER A 11 -3.06 3.13 16.65
C SER A 11 -2.29 3.74 17.81
N ASP A 12 -2.97 3.94 18.94
CA ASP A 12 -2.32 4.47 20.16
C ASP A 12 -1.20 3.57 20.67
N SER A 13 -1.25 2.27 20.34
CA SER A 13 -0.22 1.29 20.67
C SER A 13 1.03 1.36 19.77
N TYR A 14 0.99 2.09 18.65
CA TYR A 14 2.12 2.17 17.74
C TYR A 14 3.22 3.06 18.31
N ARG A 15 4.45 2.53 18.32
CA ARG A 15 5.64 3.26 18.72
C ARG A 15 5.97 4.42 17.76
N ILE A 16 5.81 4.18 16.45
CA ILE A 16 6.04 5.15 15.39
C ILE A 16 4.71 5.40 14.71
N LYS A 17 4.34 6.68 14.58
CA LYS A 17 3.14 7.11 13.87
C LYS A 17 3.54 7.73 12.54
N TYR A 18 2.97 7.19 11.46
CA TYR A 18 3.16 7.74 10.13
C TYR A 18 2.08 8.77 9.83
N GLU A 19 2.48 9.86 9.21
CA GLU A 19 1.64 10.98 8.84
C GLU A 19 1.53 11.12 7.31
N SER A 20 0.69 12.02 6.84
CA SER A 20 0.44 12.24 5.42
C SER A 20 1.71 12.60 4.64
N HIS A 21 2.65 13.33 5.24
CA HIS A 21 3.89 13.70 4.56
C HIS A 21 4.78 12.48 4.23
N HIS A 22 4.72 11.41 5.03
CA HIS A 22 5.43 10.16 4.71
C HIS A 22 4.87 9.51 3.44
N VAL A 23 3.54 9.55 3.27
CA VAL A 23 2.88 9.06 2.04
C VAL A 23 3.32 9.90 0.84
N ASN A 24 3.30 11.21 0.97
CA ASN A 24 3.64 12.14 -0.11
C ASN A 24 5.12 12.00 -0.53
N ILE A 25 6.02 11.78 0.44
CA ILE A 25 7.44 11.52 0.17
C ILE A 25 7.62 10.18 -0.57
N LEU A 26 6.94 9.12 -0.12
CA LEU A 26 7.03 7.82 -0.78
C LEU A 26 6.52 7.90 -2.22
N GLU A 27 5.40 8.55 -2.45
CA GLU A 27 4.88 8.77 -3.82
C GLU A 27 5.89 9.53 -4.69
N ALA A 28 6.50 10.58 -4.14
CA ALA A 28 7.51 11.36 -4.85
C ALA A 28 8.74 10.51 -5.21
N MET A 29 9.19 9.63 -4.30
CA MET A 29 10.29 8.71 -4.59
C MET A 29 9.93 7.72 -5.69
N VAL A 30 8.73 7.13 -5.65
CA VAL A 30 8.25 6.21 -6.70
C VAL A 30 8.25 6.93 -8.06
N ARG A 31 7.64 8.12 -8.13
CA ARG A 31 7.56 8.89 -9.38
C ARG A 31 8.91 9.31 -9.94
N ARG A 32 9.89 9.56 -9.05
CA ARG A 32 11.27 9.89 -9.45
C ARG A 32 11.98 8.68 -10.06
N HIS A 33 11.70 7.49 -9.58
CA HIS A 33 12.46 6.29 -9.90
C HIS A 33 11.71 5.27 -10.77
N TYR A 34 10.52 5.61 -11.24
CA TYR A 34 9.76 4.80 -12.18
C TYR A 34 9.09 5.69 -13.23
N ALA A 35 9.52 5.55 -14.48
CA ALA A 35 9.04 6.36 -15.60
C ALA A 35 7.87 5.73 -16.38
N GLY A 36 7.52 4.48 -16.08
CA GLY A 36 6.46 3.76 -16.78
C GLY A 36 5.04 4.18 -16.34
N PRO A 37 4.01 3.64 -17.02
CA PRO A 37 2.62 3.85 -16.63
C PRO A 37 2.36 3.34 -15.22
N MET A 38 1.97 4.22 -14.32
CA MET A 38 1.77 3.90 -12.92
C MET A 38 0.60 4.67 -12.30
N ARG A 39 0.09 4.10 -11.24
CA ARG A 39 -0.84 4.73 -10.32
C ARG A 39 -0.33 4.52 -8.90
N PHE A 40 -0.41 5.53 -8.05
CA PHE A 40 -0.06 5.42 -6.64
C PHE A 40 -1.31 5.68 -5.79
N VAL A 41 -1.62 4.78 -4.88
CA VAL A 41 -2.82 4.87 -4.03
C VAL A 41 -2.43 4.63 -2.57
N CYS A 42 -2.88 5.51 -1.70
CA CYS A 42 -2.78 5.33 -0.25
C CYS A 42 -4.12 4.82 0.30
N ILE A 43 -4.11 3.63 0.89
CA ILE A 43 -5.27 3.08 1.61
C ILE A 43 -5.19 3.57 3.05
N THR A 44 -6.18 4.38 3.47
CA THR A 44 -6.10 5.08 4.75
C THR A 44 -7.48 5.32 5.37
N ASP A 45 -7.54 5.38 6.69
CA ASP A 45 -8.68 5.83 7.47
C ASP A 45 -8.68 7.35 7.70
N ASP A 46 -7.56 8.01 7.39
CA ASP A 46 -7.41 9.47 7.50
C ASP A 46 -6.67 10.02 6.27
N PRO A 47 -7.39 10.51 5.25
CA PRO A 47 -6.80 11.03 4.02
C PRO A 47 -6.28 12.47 4.15
N VAL A 48 -6.49 13.16 5.27
CA VAL A 48 -6.13 14.57 5.43
C VAL A 48 -4.62 14.77 5.21
N GLY A 49 -4.26 15.69 4.33
CA GLY A 49 -2.87 16.03 3.99
C GLY A 49 -2.19 15.10 2.98
N VAL A 50 -2.82 14.00 2.57
CA VAL A 50 -2.35 13.19 1.46
C VAL A 50 -2.65 13.91 0.15
N THR A 51 -1.63 14.18 -0.65
CA THR A 51 -1.77 14.96 -1.90
C THR A 51 -2.17 14.10 -3.10
N GLY A 52 -1.86 12.81 -3.05
CA GLY A 52 -2.18 11.84 -4.09
C GLY A 52 -3.54 11.18 -3.89
N GLU A 53 -3.75 10.09 -4.61
CA GLU A 53 -4.98 9.32 -4.56
C GLU A 53 -5.09 8.54 -3.26
N THR A 54 -6.29 8.54 -2.66
CA THR A 54 -6.60 7.76 -1.46
C THR A 54 -7.75 6.81 -1.70
N PHE A 55 -7.76 5.72 -0.94
CA PHE A 55 -8.84 4.76 -0.89
C PHE A 55 -9.19 4.47 0.58
N PRO A 56 -10.47 4.34 0.94
CA PRO A 56 -10.87 4.07 2.32
C PRO A 56 -10.31 2.76 2.85
N LEU A 57 -9.72 2.81 4.05
CA LEU A 57 -9.23 1.62 4.72
C LEU A 57 -10.40 0.74 5.16
N TRP A 58 -10.31 -0.53 4.88
CA TRP A 58 -11.26 -1.54 5.35
C TRP A 58 -10.96 -2.02 6.78
N THR A 59 -11.97 -2.60 7.41
CA THR A 59 -11.87 -3.16 8.75
C THR A 59 -11.56 -4.66 8.77
N ASP A 60 -11.60 -5.30 7.63
CA ASP A 60 -11.27 -6.71 7.46
C ASP A 60 -9.87 -7.02 8.01
N CYS A 61 -9.76 -8.10 8.78
CA CYS A 61 -8.51 -8.53 9.41
C CYS A 61 -7.89 -7.53 10.41
N ALA A 62 -8.66 -6.55 10.89
CA ALA A 62 -8.15 -5.52 11.80
C ALA A 62 -7.95 -6.01 13.23
N GLY A 63 -8.78 -6.95 13.68
CA GLY A 63 -8.80 -7.44 15.06
C GLY A 63 -8.59 -8.94 15.17
N LEU A 64 -7.76 -9.53 14.32
CA LEU A 64 -7.47 -10.96 14.36
C LEU A 64 -6.74 -11.32 15.64
N VAL A 65 -7.14 -12.44 16.23
CA VAL A 65 -6.49 -13.06 17.38
C VAL A 65 -6.14 -14.51 17.06
N ASN A 66 -5.09 -15.03 17.69
CA ASN A 66 -4.76 -16.44 17.60
C ASN A 66 -5.65 -17.29 18.55
N ALA A 67 -5.44 -18.60 18.55
CA ALA A 67 -6.19 -19.52 19.41
C ALA A 67 -6.01 -19.23 20.91
N SER A 68 -4.94 -18.56 21.32
CA SER A 68 -4.64 -18.16 22.69
C SER A 68 -5.22 -16.79 23.07
N GLY A 69 -5.92 -16.11 22.13
CA GLY A 69 -6.50 -14.78 22.35
C GLY A 69 -5.52 -13.61 22.20
N GLU A 70 -4.30 -13.86 21.73
CA GLU A 70 -3.32 -12.82 21.47
C GLU A 70 -3.61 -12.14 20.11
N HIS A 71 -3.48 -10.82 20.07
CA HIS A 71 -3.64 -10.06 18.83
C HIS A 71 -2.56 -10.40 17.81
N LEU A 72 -3.01 -10.72 16.60
CA LEU A 72 -2.12 -10.91 15.45
C LEU A 72 -1.66 -9.54 14.90
N PRO A 73 -0.51 -9.51 14.19
CA PRO A 73 -0.02 -8.29 13.57
C PRO A 73 -1.06 -7.62 12.67
N SER A 74 -1.18 -6.31 12.75
CA SER A 74 -2.13 -5.52 11.94
C SER A 74 -1.85 -5.58 10.43
N CYS A 75 -0.66 -6.00 10.02
CA CYS A 75 -0.30 -6.18 8.60
C CYS A 75 -1.19 -7.19 7.86
N TYR A 76 -1.91 -8.07 8.56
CA TYR A 76 -2.89 -8.96 7.94
C TYR A 76 -4.02 -8.23 7.19
N ARG A 77 -4.27 -6.96 7.49
CA ARG A 77 -5.18 -6.14 6.69
C ARG A 77 -4.81 -6.10 5.20
N ARG A 78 -3.52 -6.18 4.89
CA ARG A 78 -3.00 -6.13 3.51
C ARG A 78 -3.39 -7.35 2.69
N LEU A 79 -3.74 -8.47 3.34
CA LEU A 79 -4.17 -9.69 2.64
C LEU A 79 -5.40 -9.47 1.78
N LYS A 80 -6.22 -8.48 2.09
CA LYS A 80 -7.38 -8.12 1.27
C LYS A 80 -7.00 -7.61 -0.14
N LEU A 81 -5.76 -7.21 -0.37
CA LEU A 81 -5.28 -6.91 -1.72
C LEU A 81 -5.31 -8.13 -2.67
N PHE A 82 -5.35 -9.34 -2.13
CA PHE A 82 -5.49 -10.56 -2.92
C PHE A 82 -6.95 -10.90 -3.25
N ASP A 83 -7.92 -10.20 -2.67
CA ASP A 83 -9.33 -10.39 -2.99
C ASP A 83 -9.69 -9.73 -4.31
N PRO A 84 -10.24 -10.48 -5.29
CA PRO A 84 -10.59 -9.94 -6.61
C PRO A 84 -11.61 -8.81 -6.57
N GLN A 85 -12.55 -8.83 -5.61
CA GLN A 85 -13.54 -7.75 -5.46
C GLN A 85 -12.88 -6.46 -4.99
N THR A 86 -11.93 -6.56 -4.08
CA THR A 86 -11.13 -5.41 -3.61
C THR A 86 -10.27 -4.85 -4.74
N GLN A 87 -9.64 -5.71 -5.52
CA GLN A 87 -8.86 -5.28 -6.69
C GLN A 87 -9.74 -4.56 -7.71
N ALA A 88 -10.93 -5.09 -8.00
CA ALA A 88 -11.88 -4.43 -8.89
C ALA A 88 -12.33 -3.06 -8.36
N ALA A 89 -12.62 -2.96 -7.05
CA ALA A 89 -12.98 -1.69 -6.41
C ALA A 89 -11.84 -0.65 -6.46
N LEU A 90 -10.59 -1.11 -6.37
CA LEU A 90 -9.39 -0.29 -6.57
C LEU A 90 -9.14 0.06 -8.04
N GLY A 91 -9.91 -0.48 -8.98
CA GLY A 91 -9.72 -0.26 -10.41
C GLY A 91 -8.53 -1.01 -11.02
N ILE A 92 -8.03 -2.03 -10.36
CA ILE A 92 -6.98 -2.90 -10.86
C ILE A 92 -7.59 -3.88 -11.86
N LYS A 93 -6.99 -3.98 -13.03
CA LYS A 93 -7.49 -4.80 -14.14
C LYS A 93 -6.64 -6.06 -14.32
N PRO A 94 -7.20 -7.12 -14.91
CA PRO A 94 -6.39 -8.28 -15.31
C PRO A 94 -5.19 -7.86 -16.17
N GLY A 95 -4.00 -8.31 -15.79
CA GLY A 95 -2.74 -7.94 -16.45
C GLY A 95 -2.02 -6.75 -15.81
N ASP A 96 -2.68 -5.98 -14.95
CA ASP A 96 -2.00 -4.97 -14.14
C ASP A 96 -1.15 -5.63 -13.05
N ARG A 97 -0.09 -4.94 -12.64
CA ARG A 97 0.73 -5.36 -11.50
C ARG A 97 0.39 -4.54 -10.26
N LEU A 98 0.35 -5.20 -9.12
CA LEU A 98 0.15 -4.60 -7.83
C LEU A 98 1.45 -4.70 -7.02
N VAL A 99 1.92 -3.58 -6.49
CA VAL A 99 3.11 -3.49 -5.65
C VAL A 99 2.72 -2.83 -4.33
N SER A 100 2.86 -3.56 -3.23
CA SER A 100 2.62 -3.00 -1.89
C SER A 100 3.93 -2.50 -1.30
N LEU A 101 3.96 -1.25 -0.88
CA LEU A 101 5.11 -0.59 -0.26
C LEU A 101 4.79 -0.14 1.16
N ASP A 102 5.73 -0.36 2.07
CA ASP A 102 5.67 0.18 3.43
C ASP A 102 6.06 1.66 3.44
N LEU A 103 5.50 2.44 4.37
CA LEU A 103 5.78 3.88 4.47
C LEU A 103 7.23 4.20 4.87
N ASP A 104 7.96 3.26 5.45
CA ASP A 104 9.37 3.38 5.78
C ASP A 104 10.31 2.92 4.65
N THR A 105 9.74 2.60 3.47
CA THR A 105 10.53 2.23 2.29
C THR A 105 11.27 3.45 1.74
N VAL A 106 12.57 3.26 1.47
CA VAL A 106 13.42 4.25 0.77
C VAL A 106 13.76 3.71 -0.61
N ILE A 107 13.45 4.50 -1.64
CA ILE A 107 13.74 4.16 -3.03
C ILE A 107 14.98 4.95 -3.47
N ALA A 108 16.06 4.23 -3.74
CA ALA A 108 17.38 4.80 -4.02
C ALA A 108 17.81 4.68 -5.48
N GLY A 109 17.04 4.00 -6.34
CA GLY A 109 17.41 3.75 -7.72
C GLY A 109 16.23 3.40 -8.61
N ASP A 110 16.50 3.20 -9.90
CA ASP A 110 15.50 2.87 -10.91
C ASP A 110 14.76 1.58 -10.57
N LEU A 111 13.44 1.68 -10.55
CA LEU A 111 12.53 0.57 -10.27
C LEU A 111 12.20 -0.27 -11.51
N THR A 112 12.49 0.23 -12.72
CA THR A 112 12.15 -0.42 -13.98
C THR A 112 12.64 -1.87 -14.05
N PRO A 113 13.90 -2.20 -13.67
CA PRO A 113 14.37 -3.58 -13.72
C PRO A 113 13.64 -4.56 -12.80
N LEU A 114 12.96 -4.06 -11.77
CA LEU A 114 12.16 -4.91 -10.87
C LEU A 114 10.84 -5.32 -11.52
N PHE A 115 10.32 -4.52 -12.44
CA PHE A 115 8.99 -4.70 -13.03
C PHE A 115 9.03 -5.08 -14.50
N ASP A 116 10.17 -4.91 -15.17
CA ASP A 116 10.39 -5.38 -16.55
C ASP A 116 10.78 -6.87 -16.54
N ARG A 117 9.86 -7.68 -16.03
CA ARG A 117 10.00 -9.14 -15.91
C ARG A 117 8.73 -9.83 -16.36
N PRO A 118 8.85 -10.99 -17.07
CA PRO A 118 7.68 -11.77 -17.44
C PRO A 118 7.03 -12.49 -16.25
N GLU A 119 7.79 -12.72 -15.18
CA GLU A 119 7.30 -13.42 -14.01
C GLU A 119 6.29 -12.55 -13.25
N PRO A 120 5.22 -13.15 -12.68
CA PRO A 120 4.19 -12.42 -11.94
C PRO A 120 4.65 -11.91 -10.57
N PHE A 121 5.76 -12.42 -10.05
CA PHE A 121 6.33 -12.09 -8.72
C PHE A 121 7.83 -11.80 -8.80
#